data_cd618bdb943c9d21ae9b57588050d820
#
_entry.id   cd618bdb943c9d21ae9b57588050d820
#
_cell.length_a   1.000
_cell.length_b   1.000
_cell.length_c   1.000
_cell.angle_alpha   90.00
_cell.angle_beta   90.00
_cell.angle_gamma   90.00
#
_symmetry.space_group_name_H-M   'P 1'
#
loop_
_entity.id
_entity.type
_entity.pdbx_description
1 polymer ?
#
loop_
_entity_poly.entity_id
_entity_poly.type
_entity_poly.pdbx_seq_one_letter_code
_entity_poly.pdbx_strand_id
1 'polypeptide(L)'
;MKLRAVELDDVDLLYEWENDIELWQVSNTMRPFSRYALEDYVLNSQNQSLYSAKQMRLMIDVERDNAIFTLGCIDIYDYEAKDSKAGIGIFICESERGKGYAKKAIEMIENLMKNVYNIHQLYAFITEDNQKSIKLFEKSGYIFTSSLKDWVLVNSKYKNVNVYQKIF
;
A
#
# COMPACT_ATOMS: atom_id res chain seq x y z
N MET A 1 -3.19 -16.51 6.05
CA MET A 1 -2.67 -15.21 5.62
C MET A 1 -2.46 -14.34 6.84
N LYS A 2 -1.36 -13.64 6.92
CA LYS A 2 -1.03 -12.66 7.99
C LYS A 2 -0.43 -11.40 7.38
N LEU A 3 -0.53 -10.29 8.11
CA LEU A 3 0.25 -9.08 7.90
C LEU A 3 1.37 -9.07 8.94
N ARG A 4 2.60 -8.78 8.54
CA ARG A 4 3.75 -8.66 9.43
C ARG A 4 4.59 -7.43 9.10
N ALA A 5 5.41 -7.01 10.04
CA ALA A 5 6.41 -5.99 9.78
C ALA A 5 7.37 -6.43 8.67
N VAL A 6 7.97 -5.46 8.00
CA VAL A 6 9.05 -5.69 7.05
C VAL A 6 10.32 -6.11 7.81
N GLU A 7 11.05 -7.08 7.28
CA GLU A 7 12.28 -7.63 7.85
C GLU A 7 13.44 -7.49 6.87
N LEU A 8 14.70 -7.62 7.35
CA LEU A 8 15.86 -7.55 6.47
C LEU A 8 15.86 -8.62 5.37
N ASP A 9 15.28 -9.78 5.65
CA ASP A 9 15.13 -10.86 4.67
C ASP A 9 14.20 -10.48 3.49
N ASP A 10 13.40 -9.41 3.63
CA ASP A 10 12.54 -8.92 2.57
C ASP A 10 13.26 -7.97 1.58
N VAL A 11 14.49 -7.57 1.87
CA VAL A 11 15.22 -6.58 1.06
C VAL A 11 15.32 -7.00 -0.41
N ASP A 12 15.50 -8.27 -0.69
CA ASP A 12 15.57 -8.78 -2.06
C ASP A 12 14.24 -8.63 -2.79
N LEU A 13 13.12 -8.93 -2.12
CA LEU A 13 11.77 -8.73 -2.66
C LEU A 13 11.47 -7.24 -2.87
N LEU A 14 11.81 -6.41 -1.89
CA LEU A 14 11.65 -4.97 -2.01
C LEU A 14 12.50 -4.40 -3.16
N TYR A 15 13.73 -4.90 -3.32
CA TYR A 15 14.60 -4.47 -4.41
C TYR A 15 14.01 -4.80 -5.79
N GLU A 16 13.42 -5.98 -5.94
CA GLU A 16 12.74 -6.38 -7.16
C GLU A 16 11.50 -5.51 -7.42
N TRP A 17 10.64 -5.34 -6.41
CA TRP A 17 9.37 -4.62 -6.57
C TRP A 17 9.56 -3.11 -6.73
N GLU A 18 10.38 -2.47 -5.89
CA GLU A 18 10.57 -1.02 -5.91
C GLU A 18 11.37 -0.54 -7.15
N ASN A 19 12.11 -1.44 -7.82
CA ASN A 19 12.85 -1.14 -9.03
C ASN A 19 12.12 -1.57 -10.32
N ASP A 20 10.91 -2.11 -10.22
CA ASP A 20 10.09 -2.39 -11.39
C ASP A 20 9.50 -1.08 -11.96
N ILE A 21 9.97 -0.69 -13.13
CA ILE A 21 9.56 0.56 -13.81
C ILE A 21 8.04 0.59 -14.09
N GLU A 22 7.41 -0.56 -14.29
CA GLU A 22 5.96 -0.60 -14.49
C GLU A 22 5.19 -0.20 -13.23
N LEU A 23 5.73 -0.52 -12.05
CA LEU A 23 5.15 -0.11 -10.78
C LEU A 23 5.36 1.37 -10.47
N TRP A 24 6.40 2.00 -11.01
CA TRP A 24 6.65 3.43 -10.81
C TRP A 24 5.50 4.32 -11.32
N GLN A 25 4.74 3.83 -12.29
CA GLN A 25 3.58 4.56 -12.82
C GLN A 25 2.43 4.70 -11.81
N VAL A 26 2.39 3.84 -10.79
CA VAL A 26 1.34 3.81 -9.75
C VAL A 26 1.89 4.05 -8.35
N SER A 27 3.22 4.16 -8.21
CA SER A 27 3.94 4.58 -7.01
C SER A 27 4.56 5.95 -7.25
N ASN A 28 4.92 6.64 -6.19
CA ASN A 28 5.66 7.92 -6.30
C ASN A 28 7.17 7.70 -6.47
N THR A 29 7.59 6.57 -6.98
CA THR A 29 9.01 6.25 -7.17
C THR A 29 9.59 7.06 -8.33
N MET A 30 10.65 7.81 -8.07
CA MET A 30 11.29 8.71 -9.04
C MET A 30 12.70 8.25 -9.44
N ARG A 31 13.26 7.27 -8.75
CA ARG A 31 14.63 6.75 -8.99
C ARG A 31 14.74 5.31 -8.49
N PRO A 32 15.69 4.53 -9.02
CA PRO A 32 16.01 3.22 -8.50
C PRO A 32 16.48 3.30 -7.03
N PHE A 33 16.13 2.28 -6.26
CA PHE A 33 16.63 2.08 -4.91
C PHE A 33 17.83 1.14 -4.92
N SER A 34 18.87 1.47 -4.16
CA SER A 34 19.95 0.53 -3.87
C SER A 34 19.52 -0.43 -2.75
N ARG A 35 20.15 -1.62 -2.67
CA ARG A 35 19.93 -2.54 -1.55
C ARG A 35 20.22 -1.87 -0.21
N TYR A 36 21.31 -1.11 -0.12
CA TYR A 36 21.65 -0.35 1.08
C TYR A 36 20.53 0.62 1.52
N ALA A 37 19.93 1.34 0.57
CA ALA A 37 18.83 2.25 0.90
C ALA A 37 17.58 1.50 1.41
N LEU A 38 17.32 0.30 0.91
CA LEU A 38 16.22 -0.54 1.37
C LEU A 38 16.52 -1.19 2.73
N GLU A 39 17.76 -1.62 2.98
CA GLU A 39 18.20 -2.09 4.31
C GLU A 39 18.05 -0.99 5.35
N ASP A 40 18.51 0.23 5.04
CA ASP A 40 18.38 1.40 5.93
C ASP A 40 16.91 1.73 6.19
N TYR A 41 16.06 1.68 5.17
CA TYR A 41 14.61 1.83 5.31
C TYR A 41 14.02 0.79 6.28
N VAL A 42 14.36 -0.49 6.12
CA VAL A 42 13.87 -1.57 6.97
C VAL A 42 14.31 -1.35 8.43
N LEU A 43 15.58 -1.09 8.66
CA LEU A 43 16.14 -0.84 10.00
C LEU A 43 15.49 0.38 10.66
N ASN A 44 15.31 1.46 9.93
CA ASN A 44 14.67 2.66 10.44
C ASN A 44 13.18 2.44 10.75
N SER A 45 12.48 1.65 9.93
CA SER A 45 11.06 1.34 10.14
C SER A 45 10.79 0.58 11.44
N GLN A 46 11.73 -0.24 11.89
CA GLN A 46 11.62 -0.98 13.15
C GLN A 46 11.71 -0.08 14.40
N ASN A 47 12.37 1.07 14.28
CA ASN A 47 12.59 2.00 15.39
C ASN A 47 11.61 3.17 15.42
N GLN A 48 10.69 3.24 14.46
CA GLN A 48 9.76 4.34 14.34
C GLN A 48 8.33 3.89 14.62
N SER A 49 7.58 4.71 15.34
CA SER A 49 6.14 4.52 15.48
C SER A 49 5.40 5.08 14.26
N LEU A 50 4.16 4.63 14.04
CA LEU A 50 3.28 5.22 13.01
C LEU A 50 3.12 6.74 13.20
N TYR A 51 3.13 7.23 14.45
CA TYR A 51 3.02 8.66 14.76
C TYR A 51 4.23 9.47 14.29
N SER A 52 5.43 8.92 14.39
CA SER A 52 6.68 9.60 13.99
C SER A 52 6.96 9.44 12.49
N ALA A 53 6.82 8.23 11.96
CA ALA A 53 7.07 7.93 10.56
C ALA A 53 5.95 8.42 9.64
N LYS A 54 4.72 8.57 10.16
CA LYS A 54 3.48 8.85 9.41
C LYS A 54 3.19 7.84 8.30
N GLN A 55 3.86 6.71 8.36
CA GLN A 55 3.72 5.61 7.40
C GLN A 55 4.02 4.26 8.07
N MET A 56 3.46 3.20 7.51
CA MET A 56 3.72 1.83 7.93
C MET A 56 3.55 0.91 6.74
N ARG A 57 4.56 0.08 6.47
CA ARG A 57 4.46 -1.00 5.47
C ARG A 57 4.35 -2.34 6.19
N LEU A 58 3.41 -3.16 5.79
CA LEU A 58 3.27 -4.53 6.23
C LEU A 58 3.37 -5.48 5.04
N MET A 59 4.12 -6.55 5.23
CA MET A 59 4.25 -7.62 4.26
C MET A 59 3.05 -8.57 4.36
N ILE A 60 2.60 -9.08 3.22
CA ILE A 60 1.43 -9.96 3.11
C ILE A 60 1.91 -11.39 2.91
N ASP A 61 1.84 -12.20 3.97
CA ASP A 61 2.24 -13.60 3.94
C ASP A 61 1.06 -14.55 3.86
N VAL A 62 1.25 -15.64 3.12
CA VAL A 62 0.37 -16.81 3.15
C VAL A 62 1.18 -18.06 3.42
N GLU A 63 0.57 -18.98 4.13
CA GLU A 63 1.10 -20.32 4.35
C GLU A 63 0.44 -21.29 3.36
N ARG A 64 1.25 -22.04 2.63
CA ARG A 64 0.84 -23.09 1.69
C ARG A 64 1.85 -24.23 1.82
N ASP A 65 1.37 -25.45 1.93
CA ASP A 65 2.22 -26.67 1.98
C ASP A 65 3.36 -26.57 3.04
N ASN A 66 3.03 -26.02 4.20
CA ASN A 66 3.98 -25.75 5.32
C ASN A 66 5.13 -24.77 4.97
N ALA A 67 5.00 -24.01 3.89
CA ALA A 67 5.93 -22.94 3.52
C ALA A 67 5.23 -21.57 3.56
N ILE A 68 5.99 -20.53 3.91
CA ILE A 68 5.50 -19.15 3.92
C ILE A 68 5.92 -18.48 2.62
N PHE A 69 4.95 -17.84 1.96
CA PHE A 69 5.15 -17.07 0.74
C PHE A 69 4.72 -15.62 0.98
N THR A 70 5.61 -14.68 0.72
CA THR A 70 5.29 -13.26 0.74
C THR A 70 4.74 -12.84 -0.62
N LEU A 71 3.48 -12.39 -0.64
CA LEU A 71 2.73 -12.12 -1.88
C LEU A 71 2.74 -10.66 -2.31
N GLY A 72 3.15 -9.76 -1.44
CA GLY A 72 3.10 -8.33 -1.67
C GLY A 72 3.18 -7.55 -0.38
N CYS A 73 2.78 -6.29 -0.41
CA CYS A 73 2.75 -5.43 0.76
C CYS A 73 1.50 -4.54 0.77
N ILE A 74 1.17 -4.02 1.95
CA ILE A 74 0.12 -3.03 2.15
C ILE A 74 0.69 -1.89 2.98
N ASP A 75 0.42 -0.67 2.53
CA ASP A 75 0.97 0.55 3.07
C ASP A 75 -0.12 1.42 3.69
N ILE A 76 0.18 1.97 4.85
CA ILE A 76 -0.46 3.16 5.40
C ILE A 76 0.50 4.31 5.17
N TYR A 77 0.03 5.42 4.63
CA TYR A 77 0.83 6.62 4.38
C TYR A 77 0.07 7.88 4.76
N ASP A 78 0.79 8.99 4.93
CA ASP A 78 0.21 10.27 5.33
C ASP A 78 -0.69 10.17 6.57
N TYR A 79 -0.27 9.35 7.55
CA TYR A 79 -1.03 9.22 8.79
C TYR A 79 -1.07 10.55 9.53
N GLU A 80 -2.26 11.02 9.80
CA GLU A 80 -2.53 12.24 10.52
C GLU A 80 -3.35 11.97 11.77
N ALA A 81 -2.66 11.96 12.91
CA ALA A 81 -3.28 11.63 14.19
C ALA A 81 -4.35 12.63 14.62
N LYS A 82 -4.15 13.92 14.31
CA LYS A 82 -5.09 14.99 14.68
C LYS A 82 -6.46 14.77 14.07
N ASP A 83 -6.52 14.43 12.78
CA ASP A 83 -7.77 14.26 12.04
C ASP A 83 -8.14 12.77 11.88
N SER A 84 -7.36 11.88 12.52
CA SER A 84 -7.57 10.43 12.53
C SER A 84 -7.79 9.85 11.12
N LYS A 85 -6.93 10.24 10.17
CA LYS A 85 -6.99 9.81 8.77
C LYS A 85 -5.65 9.31 8.26
N ALA A 86 -5.69 8.44 7.25
CA ALA A 86 -4.49 7.97 6.55
C ALA A 86 -4.82 7.53 5.12
N GLY A 87 -3.82 7.58 4.26
CA GLY A 87 -3.86 6.94 2.96
C GLY A 87 -3.57 5.44 3.07
N ILE A 88 -4.09 4.67 2.13
CA ILE A 88 -3.84 3.23 2.01
C ILE A 88 -3.42 2.88 0.58
N GLY A 89 -2.36 2.09 0.45
CA GLY A 89 -1.87 1.51 -0.79
C GLY A 89 -1.69 0.01 -0.66
N ILE A 90 -1.79 -0.73 -1.76
CA ILE A 90 -1.60 -2.17 -1.77
C ILE A 90 -0.92 -2.63 -3.06
N PHE A 91 0.04 -3.51 -2.90
CA PHE A 91 0.69 -4.23 -3.98
C PHE A 91 0.55 -5.74 -3.77
N ILE A 92 0.21 -6.47 -4.84
CA ILE A 92 0.24 -7.93 -4.90
C ILE A 92 1.02 -8.34 -6.14
N CYS A 93 1.96 -9.28 -5.98
CA CYS A 93 2.72 -9.88 -7.07
C CYS A 93 1.78 -10.37 -8.18
N GLU A 94 2.16 -10.21 -9.43
CA GLU A 94 1.31 -10.46 -10.57
C GLU A 94 0.72 -11.89 -10.59
N SER A 95 1.54 -12.88 -10.30
CA SER A 95 1.16 -14.31 -10.23
C SER A 95 0.10 -14.62 -9.15
N GLU A 96 -0.09 -13.72 -8.18
CA GLU A 96 -0.99 -13.90 -7.05
C GLU A 96 -2.25 -13.02 -7.13
N ARG A 97 -2.36 -12.20 -8.18
CA ARG A 97 -3.54 -11.35 -8.40
C ARG A 97 -4.77 -12.20 -8.78
N GLY A 98 -5.95 -11.64 -8.53
CA GLY A 98 -7.23 -12.30 -8.85
C GLY A 98 -7.67 -13.39 -7.86
N LYS A 99 -6.85 -13.74 -6.86
CA LYS A 99 -7.11 -14.80 -5.88
C LYS A 99 -7.77 -14.30 -4.58
N GLY A 100 -8.14 -13.03 -4.51
CA GLY A 100 -8.83 -12.44 -3.34
C GLY A 100 -7.91 -11.94 -2.22
N TYR A 101 -6.61 -12.11 -2.31
CA TYR A 101 -5.66 -11.74 -1.27
C TYR A 101 -5.65 -10.24 -0.96
N ALA A 102 -5.73 -9.39 -1.99
CA ALA A 102 -5.75 -7.94 -1.81
C ALA A 102 -6.94 -7.50 -0.94
N LYS A 103 -8.15 -7.99 -1.23
CA LYS A 103 -9.33 -7.66 -0.43
C LYS A 103 -9.17 -8.09 1.03
N LYS A 104 -8.67 -9.30 1.26
CA LYS A 104 -8.45 -9.82 2.61
C LYS A 104 -7.38 -9.02 3.36
N ALA A 105 -6.30 -8.57 2.68
CA ALA A 105 -5.29 -7.72 3.27
C ALA A 105 -5.86 -6.35 3.67
N ILE A 106 -6.71 -5.74 2.81
CA ILE A 106 -7.41 -4.50 3.13
C ILE A 106 -8.28 -4.67 4.37
N GLU A 107 -9.09 -5.72 4.46
CA GLU A 107 -9.91 -6.00 5.64
C GLU A 107 -9.06 -6.15 6.92
N MET A 108 -7.90 -6.78 6.84
CA MET A 108 -6.99 -6.96 7.99
C MET A 108 -6.39 -5.63 8.45
N ILE A 109 -5.89 -4.81 7.52
CA ILE A 109 -5.30 -3.51 7.89
C ILE A 109 -6.36 -2.53 8.39
N GLU A 110 -7.56 -2.53 7.83
CA GLU A 110 -8.71 -1.75 8.32
C GLU A 110 -9.03 -2.07 9.78
N ASN A 111 -9.08 -3.36 10.11
CA ASN A 111 -9.30 -3.81 11.48
C ASN A 111 -8.18 -3.35 12.42
N LEU A 112 -6.92 -3.42 11.99
CA LEU A 112 -5.78 -2.91 12.75
C LEU A 112 -5.91 -1.40 12.96
N MET A 113 -6.13 -0.64 11.89
CA MET A 113 -6.21 0.81 11.95
C MET A 113 -7.39 1.29 12.79
N LYS A 114 -8.54 0.66 12.66
CA LYS A 114 -9.73 0.99 13.44
C LYS A 114 -9.58 0.66 14.92
N ASN A 115 -9.15 -0.56 15.24
CA ASN A 115 -9.21 -1.06 16.62
C ASN A 115 -7.99 -0.71 17.46
N VAL A 116 -6.83 -0.47 16.84
CA VAL A 116 -5.58 -0.15 17.54
C VAL A 116 -5.26 1.34 17.47
N TYR A 117 -5.44 1.95 16.29
CA TYR A 117 -5.08 3.35 16.05
C TYR A 117 -6.29 4.30 16.12
N ASN A 118 -7.50 3.79 16.31
CA ASN A 118 -8.75 4.58 16.36
C ASN A 118 -8.90 5.50 15.14
N ILE A 119 -8.51 5.02 13.96
CA ILE A 119 -8.62 5.78 12.73
C ILE A 119 -10.09 6.05 12.41
N HIS A 120 -10.41 7.28 12.01
CA HIS A 120 -11.76 7.64 11.59
C HIS A 120 -12.00 7.29 10.13
N GLN A 121 -10.99 7.46 9.27
CA GLN A 121 -11.13 7.19 7.85
C GLN A 121 -9.81 6.75 7.19
N LEU A 122 -9.96 5.94 6.16
CA LEU A 122 -8.89 5.64 5.20
C LEU A 122 -9.28 6.17 3.82
N TYR A 123 -8.28 6.61 3.06
CA TYR A 123 -8.47 7.05 1.68
C TYR A 123 -7.44 6.41 0.74
N ALA A 124 -7.82 6.27 -0.52
CA ALA A 124 -6.93 5.79 -1.58
C ALA A 124 -6.95 6.75 -2.76
N PHE A 125 -5.76 7.07 -3.28
CA PHE A 125 -5.57 7.78 -4.54
C PHE A 125 -5.36 6.78 -5.66
N ILE A 126 -6.24 6.79 -6.67
CA ILE A 126 -6.23 5.81 -7.75
C ILE A 126 -6.34 6.54 -9.08
N THR A 127 -5.37 6.33 -9.99
CA THR A 127 -5.48 6.90 -11.34
C THR A 127 -6.75 6.42 -12.02
N GLU A 128 -7.39 7.30 -12.77
CA GLU A 128 -8.72 7.05 -13.38
C GLU A 128 -8.76 5.82 -14.31
N ASP A 129 -7.62 5.41 -14.84
CA ASP A 129 -7.47 4.25 -15.72
C ASP A 129 -7.14 2.94 -14.99
N ASN A 130 -6.80 2.98 -13.69
CA ASN A 130 -6.51 1.78 -12.90
C ASN A 130 -7.79 1.08 -12.44
N GLN A 131 -8.52 0.51 -13.41
CA GLN A 131 -9.79 -0.16 -13.17
C GLN A 131 -9.71 -1.36 -12.22
N LYS A 132 -8.52 -2.01 -12.11
CA LYS A 132 -8.30 -3.12 -11.17
C LYS A 132 -8.35 -2.62 -9.72
N SER A 133 -7.63 -1.53 -9.42
CA SER A 133 -7.64 -0.92 -8.09
C SER A 133 -9.00 -0.30 -7.76
N ILE A 134 -9.62 0.41 -8.70
CA ILE A 134 -10.97 0.98 -8.51
C ILE A 134 -11.95 -0.10 -8.05
N LYS A 135 -12.07 -1.20 -8.81
CA LYS A 135 -12.96 -2.31 -8.45
C LYS A 135 -12.60 -2.97 -7.13
N LEU A 136 -11.32 -3.04 -6.78
CA LEU A 136 -10.88 -3.61 -5.51
C LEU A 136 -11.35 -2.75 -4.33
N PHE A 137 -11.10 -1.45 -4.38
CA PHE A 137 -11.48 -0.53 -3.31
C PHE A 137 -13.00 -0.37 -3.19
N GLU A 138 -13.74 -0.29 -4.29
CA GLU A 138 -15.21 -0.29 -4.27
C GLU A 138 -15.77 -1.57 -3.59
N LYS A 139 -15.24 -2.76 -3.95
CA LYS A 139 -15.62 -4.03 -3.32
C LYS A 139 -15.19 -4.14 -1.85
N SER A 140 -14.26 -3.31 -1.42
CA SER A 140 -13.84 -3.20 -0.01
C SER A 140 -14.62 -2.12 0.76
N GLY A 141 -15.62 -1.50 0.11
CA GLY A 141 -16.51 -0.51 0.73
C GLY A 141 -16.02 0.92 0.70
N TYR A 142 -15.00 1.23 -0.12
CA TYR A 142 -14.58 2.61 -0.36
C TYR A 142 -15.53 3.27 -1.36
N ILE A 143 -15.84 4.53 -1.14
CA ILE A 143 -16.75 5.33 -1.95
C ILE A 143 -15.95 6.38 -2.70
N PHE A 144 -16.20 6.53 -3.99
CA PHE A 144 -15.66 7.64 -4.79
C PHE A 144 -16.17 8.98 -4.24
N THR A 145 -15.27 9.93 -4.02
CA THR A 145 -15.60 11.24 -3.45
C THR A 145 -15.23 12.40 -4.36
N SER A 146 -14.12 12.31 -5.06
CA SER A 146 -13.66 13.41 -5.95
C SER A 146 -12.64 12.92 -6.98
N SER A 147 -12.38 13.78 -7.97
CA SER A 147 -11.33 13.56 -8.96
C SER A 147 -10.43 14.79 -9.03
N LEU A 148 -9.13 14.57 -8.80
CA LEU A 148 -8.08 15.57 -8.93
C LEU A 148 -7.62 15.61 -10.39
N LYS A 149 -7.72 16.76 -11.02
CA LYS A 149 -7.44 16.93 -12.46
C LYS A 149 -5.94 17.09 -12.70
N ASP A 150 -5.45 16.46 -13.78
CA ASP A 150 -4.05 16.54 -14.23
C ASP A 150 -3.03 16.33 -13.09
N TRP A 151 -3.32 15.36 -12.22
CA TRP A 151 -2.64 15.22 -10.93
C TRP A 151 -1.31 14.47 -11.00
N VAL A 152 -1.20 13.49 -11.88
CA VAL A 152 0.02 12.70 -12.07
C VAL A 152 0.46 12.68 -13.52
N LEU A 153 1.78 12.73 -13.74
CA LEU A 153 2.37 12.62 -15.06
C LEU A 153 2.81 11.17 -15.31
N VAL A 154 2.17 10.50 -16.24
CA VAL A 154 2.48 9.12 -16.63
C VAL A 154 2.71 9.06 -18.13
N ASN A 155 3.90 8.60 -18.56
CA ASN A 155 4.26 8.51 -19.98
C ASN A 155 4.01 9.82 -20.75
N SER A 156 4.49 10.94 -20.19
CA SER A 156 4.35 12.30 -20.75
C SER A 156 2.90 12.78 -20.93
N LYS A 157 1.94 12.15 -20.22
CA LYS A 157 0.54 12.57 -20.20
C LYS A 157 0.08 12.77 -18.78
N TYR A 158 -0.60 13.89 -18.53
CA TYR A 158 -1.26 14.09 -17.25
C TYR A 158 -2.50 13.21 -17.16
N LYS A 159 -2.68 12.59 -15.99
CA LYS A 159 -3.86 11.77 -15.67
C LYS A 159 -4.55 12.31 -14.43
N ASN A 160 -5.85 12.13 -14.39
CA ASN A 160 -6.65 12.41 -13.21
C ASN A 160 -6.44 11.30 -12.16
N VAL A 161 -6.53 11.69 -10.89
CA VAL A 161 -6.53 10.77 -9.76
C VAL A 161 -7.86 10.85 -9.04
N ASN A 162 -8.50 9.73 -8.89
CA ASN A 162 -9.75 9.58 -8.16
C ASN A 162 -9.46 9.34 -6.67
N VAL A 163 -10.21 9.99 -5.82
CA VAL A 163 -10.15 9.84 -4.36
C VAL A 163 -11.29 8.93 -3.92
N TYR A 164 -10.94 7.85 -3.27
CA TYR A 164 -11.86 6.90 -2.65
C TYR A 164 -11.71 6.95 -1.14
N GLN A 165 -12.80 7.01 -0.39
CA GLN A 165 -12.78 7.08 1.08
C GLN A 165 -13.62 5.98 1.71
N LYS A 166 -13.19 5.53 2.89
CA LYS A 166 -13.98 4.69 3.79
C LYS A 166 -13.92 5.30 5.18
N ILE A 167 -15.10 5.65 5.71
CA ILE A 167 -15.31 6.17 7.06
C ILE A 167 -15.77 5.01 7.95
N PHE A 168 -15.21 4.90 9.16
CA PHE A 168 -15.48 3.79 10.10
C PHE A 168 -16.46 4.16 11.20
#